data_2d6c6a368710370a7453f4421bf48589
#
_entry.id   2d6c6a368710370a7453f4421bf48589
#
_cell.length_a   1.000
_cell.length_b   1.000
_cell.length_c   1.000
_cell.angle_alpha   90.00
_cell.angle_beta   90.00
_cell.angle_gamma   90.00
#
_symmetry.space_group_name_H-M   'P 1'
#
loop_
_entity.id
_entity.type
_entity.pdbx_description
1 polymer ?
#
loop_
_entity_poly.entity_id
_entity_poly.type
_entity_poly.pdbx_seq_one_letter_code
_entity_poly.pdbx_strand_id
1 'polypeptide(L)'
;MTLTFLLITSFEISAATNTSIDLERLISQKNYLNTINQCTDNKSFSSVLQNAIKDADKTSYRANYAASIEEIILQKPSCFISSAEKLSTNDCKKLSALYIKEPFFNPRFSLNESLSRIKDFNNSCLAS
;
A
#
# COMPACT_ATOMS: atom_id res chain seq x y z
N MET A 1 -12.07 -5.80 -46.84
CA MET A 1 -11.50 -4.62 -46.20
C MET A 1 -12.37 -4.11 -45.06
N THR A 2 -13.68 -3.99 -45.20
CA THR A 2 -14.60 -3.53 -44.18
C THR A 2 -14.62 -4.44 -42.91
N LEU A 3 -14.52 -5.74 -43.08
CA LEU A 3 -14.48 -6.71 -41.97
C LEU A 3 -13.22 -6.58 -41.11
N THR A 4 -12.09 -6.33 -41.75
CA THR A 4 -10.82 -6.14 -41.04
C THR A 4 -10.84 -4.89 -40.21
N PHE A 5 -11.46 -3.82 -40.71
CA PHE A 5 -11.60 -2.55 -40.00
C PHE A 5 -12.50 -2.70 -38.79
N LEU A 6 -13.61 -3.45 -38.88
CA LEU A 6 -14.50 -3.72 -37.77
C LEU A 6 -13.82 -4.53 -36.66
N LEU A 7 -12.98 -5.50 -37.00
CA LEU A 7 -12.20 -6.27 -36.05
C LEU A 7 -11.21 -5.40 -35.30
N ILE A 8 -10.56 -4.46 -35.97
CA ILE A 8 -9.64 -3.49 -35.33
C ILE A 8 -10.40 -2.61 -34.35
N THR A 9 -11.59 -2.13 -34.71
CA THR A 9 -12.41 -1.29 -33.84
C THR A 9 -12.83 -2.04 -32.59
N SER A 10 -13.24 -3.31 -32.69
CA SER A 10 -13.58 -4.14 -31.53
C SER A 10 -12.38 -4.35 -30.62
N PHE A 11 -11.21 -4.56 -31.19
CA PHE A 11 -9.96 -4.70 -30.44
C PHE A 11 -9.60 -3.41 -29.70
N GLU A 12 -9.79 -2.26 -30.33
CA GLU A 12 -9.54 -0.96 -29.69
C GLU A 12 -10.45 -0.71 -28.49
N ILE A 13 -11.70 -1.11 -28.54
CA ILE A 13 -12.63 -1.00 -27.40
C ILE A 13 -12.14 -1.84 -26.22
N SER A 14 -11.71 -3.07 -26.46
CA SER A 14 -11.13 -3.94 -25.43
C SER A 14 -9.84 -3.36 -24.86
N ALA A 15 -8.98 -2.82 -25.73
CA ALA A 15 -7.74 -2.17 -25.32
C ALA A 15 -8.00 -0.92 -24.48
N ALA A 16 -9.02 -0.12 -24.78
CA ALA A 16 -9.40 1.05 -24.01
C ALA A 16 -9.83 0.68 -22.58
N THR A 17 -10.58 -0.42 -22.41
CA THR A 17 -10.97 -0.92 -21.09
C THR A 17 -9.75 -1.36 -20.28
N ASN A 18 -8.84 -2.10 -20.89
CA ASN A 18 -7.59 -2.53 -20.27
C ASN A 18 -6.69 -1.34 -19.95
N THR A 19 -6.64 -0.34 -20.81
CA THR A 19 -5.86 0.89 -20.60
C THR A 19 -6.37 1.66 -19.38
N SER A 20 -7.68 1.69 -19.13
CA SER A 20 -8.26 2.34 -17.96
C SER A 20 -7.81 1.66 -16.66
N ILE A 21 -7.80 0.32 -16.62
CA ILE A 21 -7.32 -0.45 -15.47
C ILE A 21 -5.82 -0.23 -15.27
N ASP A 22 -5.04 -0.22 -16.34
CA ASP A 22 -3.60 0.01 -16.30
C ASP A 22 -3.27 1.43 -15.82
N LEU A 23 -4.08 2.41 -16.23
CA LEU A 23 -3.90 3.80 -15.79
C LEU A 23 -4.12 3.94 -14.28
N GLU A 24 -5.16 3.34 -13.73
CA GLU A 24 -5.39 3.31 -12.29
C GLU A 24 -4.22 2.67 -11.54
N ARG A 25 -3.70 1.57 -12.06
CA ARG A 25 -2.54 0.89 -11.51
C ARG A 25 -1.31 1.79 -11.53
N LEU A 26 -1.07 2.48 -12.64
CA LEU A 26 0.05 3.42 -12.79
C LEU A 26 -0.05 4.59 -11.83
N ILE A 27 -1.25 5.14 -11.65
CA ILE A 27 -1.50 6.23 -10.69
C ILE A 27 -1.21 5.75 -9.27
N SER A 28 -1.69 4.57 -8.91
CA SER A 28 -1.41 3.96 -7.61
C SER A 28 0.08 3.76 -7.40
N GLN A 29 0.80 3.20 -8.38
CA GLN A 29 2.25 3.01 -8.32
C GLN A 29 2.99 4.32 -8.14
N LYS A 30 2.61 5.36 -8.88
CA LYS A 30 3.23 6.68 -8.75
C LYS A 30 3.02 7.25 -7.35
N ASN A 31 1.82 7.10 -6.80
CA ASN A 31 1.50 7.61 -5.48
C ASN A 31 2.32 6.92 -4.39
N TYR A 32 2.44 5.61 -4.41
CA TYR A 32 3.22 4.95 -3.37
C TYR A 32 4.73 5.08 -3.57
N LEU A 33 5.21 5.19 -4.79
CA LEU A 33 6.62 5.51 -5.02
C LEU A 33 6.99 6.87 -4.43
N ASN A 34 6.15 7.88 -4.63
CA ASN A 34 6.33 9.19 -4.01
C ASN A 34 6.29 9.07 -2.48
N THR A 35 5.38 8.28 -1.96
CA THR A 35 5.22 8.05 -0.53
C THR A 35 6.45 7.35 0.05
N ILE A 36 6.97 6.34 -0.62
CA ILE A 36 8.20 5.63 -0.22
C ILE A 36 9.37 6.60 -0.16
N ASN A 37 9.51 7.46 -1.18
CA ASN A 37 10.60 8.43 -1.23
C ASN A 37 10.47 9.49 -0.14
N GLN A 38 9.26 9.80 0.30
CA GLN A 38 9.01 10.74 1.39
C GLN A 38 9.20 10.12 2.77
N CYS A 39 9.18 8.80 2.87
CA CYS A 39 9.40 8.11 4.13
C CYS A 39 10.88 8.18 4.51
N THR A 40 11.21 9.13 5.35
CA THR A 40 12.55 9.33 5.88
C THR A 40 12.48 9.43 7.40
N ASP A 41 13.63 9.29 8.06
CA ASP A 41 13.70 9.36 9.52
C ASP A 41 13.18 10.69 10.08
N ASN A 42 13.21 11.75 9.27
CA ASN A 42 12.80 13.09 9.67
C ASN A 42 11.39 13.46 9.19
N LYS A 43 10.83 12.72 8.26
CA LYS A 43 9.48 12.99 7.75
C LYS A 43 8.55 11.84 8.09
N SER A 44 7.58 12.17 8.89
CA SER A 44 6.59 11.20 9.34
C SER A 44 5.67 10.77 8.20
N PHE A 45 5.55 9.48 8.03
CA PHE A 45 4.55 8.85 7.20
C PHE A 45 3.23 8.65 7.96
N SER A 46 3.18 9.09 9.22
CA SER A 46 2.06 8.81 10.12
C SER A 46 0.73 9.39 9.65
N SER A 47 0.72 10.53 8.96
CA SER A 47 -0.52 11.11 8.44
C SER A 47 -1.16 10.21 7.37
N VAL A 48 -0.35 9.59 6.53
CA VAL A 48 -0.82 8.61 5.53
C VAL A 48 -1.39 7.38 6.24
N LEU A 49 -0.73 6.92 7.29
CA LEU A 49 -1.21 5.78 8.08
C LEU A 49 -2.54 6.09 8.77
N GLN A 50 -2.72 7.31 9.29
CA GLN A 50 -3.98 7.73 9.87
C GLN A 50 -5.12 7.72 8.83
N ASN A 51 -4.86 8.22 7.64
CA ASN A 51 -5.82 8.19 6.55
C ASN A 51 -6.14 6.75 6.11
N ALA A 52 -5.15 5.88 6.10
CA ALA A 52 -5.33 4.47 5.77
C ALA A 52 -6.27 3.76 6.75
N ILE A 53 -6.18 4.11 8.03
CA ILE A 53 -7.08 3.58 9.06
C ILE A 53 -8.48 4.16 8.89
N LYS A 54 -8.58 5.45 8.68
CA LYS A 54 -9.85 6.18 8.55
C LYS A 54 -10.65 5.70 7.35
N ASP A 55 -10.00 5.46 6.21
CA ASP A 55 -10.66 5.10 4.95
C ASP A 55 -10.74 3.59 4.72
N ALA A 56 -10.39 2.77 5.71
CA ALA A 56 -10.29 1.32 5.56
C ALA A 56 -11.62 0.61 5.29
N ASP A 57 -12.75 1.25 5.60
CA ASP A 57 -14.08 0.73 5.30
C ASP A 57 -14.39 0.72 3.80
N LYS A 58 -13.69 1.52 3.02
CA LYS A 58 -13.83 1.57 1.56
C LYS A 58 -12.78 0.66 0.92
N THR A 59 -13.22 -0.46 0.37
CA THR A 59 -12.33 -1.51 -0.16
C THR A 59 -11.33 -1.00 -1.18
N SER A 60 -11.75 -0.12 -2.10
CA SER A 60 -10.84 0.42 -3.12
C SER A 60 -9.75 1.28 -2.52
N TYR A 61 -10.08 2.11 -1.54
CA TYR A 61 -9.09 2.95 -0.84
C TYR A 61 -8.16 2.09 0.00
N ARG A 62 -8.70 1.10 0.70
CA ARG A 62 -7.91 0.18 1.51
C ARG A 62 -6.87 -0.56 0.67
N ALA A 63 -7.24 -1.02 -0.53
CA ALA A 63 -6.30 -1.68 -1.44
C ALA A 63 -5.17 -0.74 -1.88
N ASN A 64 -5.49 0.52 -2.17
CA ASN A 64 -4.48 1.51 -2.54
C ASN A 64 -3.51 1.81 -1.39
N TYR A 65 -4.02 1.98 -0.18
CA TYR A 65 -3.17 2.15 1.00
C TYR A 65 -2.32 0.92 1.27
N ALA A 66 -2.90 -0.28 1.10
CA ALA A 66 -2.19 -1.53 1.29
C ALA A 66 -0.99 -1.64 0.36
N ALA A 67 -1.13 -1.25 -0.91
CA ALA A 67 -0.01 -1.26 -1.84
C ALA A 67 1.15 -0.40 -1.36
N SER A 68 0.87 0.81 -0.89
CA SER A 68 1.89 1.72 -0.36
C SER A 68 2.50 1.21 0.93
N ILE A 69 1.67 0.77 1.86
CA ILE A 69 2.09 0.32 3.19
C ILE A 69 2.96 -0.93 3.07
N GLU A 70 2.52 -1.92 2.30
CA GLU A 70 3.26 -3.17 2.14
C GLU A 70 4.63 -2.91 1.50
N GLU A 71 4.69 -2.02 0.51
CA GLU A 71 5.94 -1.69 -0.15
C GLU A 71 6.92 -0.98 0.79
N ILE A 72 6.43 -0.06 1.62
CA ILE A 72 7.27 0.63 2.60
C ILE A 72 7.78 -0.36 3.66
N ILE A 73 6.95 -1.28 4.10
CA ILE A 73 7.38 -2.33 5.04
C ILE A 73 8.53 -3.14 4.45
N LEU A 74 8.45 -3.48 3.16
CA LEU A 74 9.48 -4.27 2.50
C LEU A 74 10.75 -3.48 2.22
N GLN A 75 10.64 -2.22 1.81
CA GLN A 75 11.79 -1.41 1.41
C GLN A 75 12.38 -0.57 2.53
N LYS A 76 11.55 -0.03 3.41
CA LYS A 76 11.96 0.87 4.49
C LYS A 76 11.26 0.53 5.80
N PRO A 77 11.47 -0.67 6.33
CA PRO A 77 10.76 -1.11 7.54
C PRO A 77 11.02 -0.22 8.74
N SER A 78 12.22 0.33 8.88
CA SER A 78 12.58 1.23 9.97
C SER A 78 11.75 2.52 9.95
N CYS A 79 11.60 3.12 8.76
CA CYS A 79 10.77 4.30 8.59
C CYS A 79 9.29 4.01 8.88
N PHE A 80 8.81 2.85 8.46
CA PHE A 80 7.44 2.43 8.72
C PHE A 80 7.17 2.30 10.23
N ILE A 81 8.05 1.62 10.96
CA ILE A 81 7.92 1.44 12.41
C ILE A 81 7.95 2.80 13.12
N SER A 82 8.90 3.64 12.76
CA SER A 82 9.03 4.98 13.32
C SER A 82 7.76 5.82 13.11
N SER A 83 7.17 5.72 11.93
CA SER A 83 5.92 6.42 11.61
C SER A 83 4.72 5.86 12.39
N ALA A 84 4.64 4.54 12.51
CA ALA A 84 3.57 3.87 13.26
C ALA A 84 3.62 4.18 14.75
N GLU A 85 4.81 4.35 15.32
CA GLU A 85 5.00 4.72 16.72
C GLU A 85 4.46 6.09 17.07
N LYS A 86 4.30 6.97 16.10
CA LYS A 86 3.70 8.30 16.29
C LYS A 86 2.17 8.26 16.38
N LEU A 87 1.55 7.14 16.02
CA LEU A 87 0.12 6.95 16.18
C LEU A 87 -0.24 6.67 17.64
N SER A 88 -1.51 6.87 17.99
CA SER A 88 -2.01 6.37 19.27
C SER A 88 -1.88 4.83 19.30
N THR A 89 -1.80 4.26 20.50
CA THR A 89 -1.73 2.81 20.65
C THR A 89 -2.91 2.11 19.97
N ASN A 90 -4.09 2.68 20.11
CA ASN A 90 -5.29 2.12 19.50
C ASN A 90 -5.22 2.15 17.96
N ASP A 91 -4.80 3.27 17.38
CA ASP A 91 -4.65 3.39 15.94
C ASP A 91 -3.56 2.47 15.39
N CYS A 92 -2.46 2.34 16.11
CA CYS A 92 -1.39 1.44 15.72
C CYS A 92 -1.85 -0.03 15.70
N LYS A 93 -2.66 -0.43 16.68
CA LYS A 93 -3.26 -1.78 16.69
C LYS A 93 -4.21 -2.00 15.52
N LYS A 94 -5.01 -0.98 15.19
CA LYS A 94 -5.89 -1.03 14.03
C LYS A 94 -5.10 -1.16 12.72
N LEU A 95 -4.02 -0.40 12.60
CA LEU A 95 -3.13 -0.46 11.45
C LEU A 95 -2.59 -1.88 11.24
N SER A 96 -2.11 -2.49 12.32
CA SER A 96 -1.61 -3.87 12.28
C SER A 96 -2.68 -4.86 11.83
N ALA A 97 -3.86 -4.78 12.41
CA ALA A 97 -4.98 -5.66 12.09
C ALA A 97 -5.42 -5.52 10.63
N LEU A 98 -5.46 -4.29 10.12
CA LEU A 98 -5.99 -3.99 8.79
C LEU A 98 -5.00 -4.28 7.66
N TYR A 99 -3.70 -4.04 7.87
CA TYR A 99 -2.72 -4.02 6.78
C TYR A 99 -1.55 -4.99 6.94
N ILE A 100 -1.27 -5.46 8.14
CA ILE A 100 -0.15 -6.38 8.38
C ILE A 100 -0.64 -7.81 8.55
N LYS A 101 -1.67 -8.01 9.35
CA LYS A 101 -2.24 -9.34 9.60
C LYS A 101 -3.03 -9.87 8.41
N GLU A 102 -3.59 -8.98 7.61
CA GLU A 102 -4.37 -9.33 6.41
C GLU A 102 -3.88 -8.51 5.21
N PRO A 103 -2.65 -8.78 4.70
CA PRO A 103 -2.13 -8.05 3.56
C PRO A 103 -2.89 -8.37 2.28
N PHE A 104 -2.82 -7.45 1.30
CA PHE A 104 -3.52 -7.57 0.03
C PHE A 104 -2.64 -8.19 -1.07
N PHE A 105 -1.37 -7.83 -1.11
CA PHE A 105 -0.51 -8.11 -2.24
C PHE A 105 0.66 -9.04 -1.92
N ASN A 106 1.18 -8.98 -0.70
CA ASN A 106 2.32 -9.79 -0.27
C ASN A 106 1.89 -10.79 0.79
N PRO A 107 2.58 -11.93 0.91
CA PRO A 107 2.32 -12.86 2.00
C PRO A 107 2.60 -12.20 3.36
N ARG A 108 1.77 -12.49 4.34
CA ARG A 108 1.95 -12.00 5.72
C ARG A 108 3.35 -12.32 6.24
N PHE A 109 3.86 -13.49 5.92
CA PHE A 109 5.21 -13.91 6.29
C PHE A 109 6.28 -12.92 5.83
N SER A 110 6.18 -12.43 4.59
CA SER A 110 7.15 -11.49 4.04
C SER A 110 7.17 -10.16 4.78
N LEU A 111 6.00 -9.65 5.15
CA LEU A 111 5.90 -8.41 5.91
C LEU A 111 6.46 -8.60 7.32
N ASN A 112 6.11 -9.68 7.98
CA ASN A 112 6.60 -9.97 9.32
C ASN A 112 8.12 -10.18 9.35
N GLU A 113 8.68 -10.84 8.35
CA GLU A 113 10.11 -11.02 8.23
C GLU A 113 10.84 -9.68 8.08
N SER A 114 10.34 -8.80 7.22
CA SER A 114 10.91 -7.47 7.04
C SER A 114 10.89 -6.65 8.33
N LEU A 115 9.76 -6.64 9.03
CA LEU A 115 9.60 -5.89 10.28
C LEU A 115 10.45 -6.46 11.41
N SER A 116 10.56 -7.79 11.51
CA SER A 116 11.29 -8.45 12.60
C SER A 116 12.80 -8.20 12.55
N ARG A 117 13.33 -7.76 11.42
CA ARG A 117 14.74 -7.36 11.29
C ARG A 117 15.05 -6.06 12.02
N ILE A 118 14.04 -5.27 12.37
CA ILE A 118 14.22 -3.99 13.03
C ILE A 118 14.21 -4.22 14.54
N LYS A 119 15.22 -3.68 15.21
CA LYS A 119 15.50 -3.91 16.62
C LYS A 119 14.31 -3.63 17.54
N ASP A 120 13.57 -2.57 17.26
CA ASP A 120 12.49 -2.12 18.14
C ASP A 120 11.13 -2.72 17.79
N PHE A 121 11.06 -3.58 16.79
CA PHE A 121 9.79 -4.15 16.35
C PHE A 121 9.06 -4.90 17.45
N ASN A 122 9.76 -5.73 18.23
CA ASN A 122 9.13 -6.54 19.27
C ASN A 122 8.49 -5.72 20.39
N ASN A 123 8.97 -4.50 20.58
CA ASN A 123 8.44 -3.55 21.57
C ASN A 123 7.40 -2.59 20.96
N SER A 124 7.16 -2.69 19.67
CA SER A 124 6.21 -1.82 19.00
C SER A 124 4.79 -2.35 19.10
N CYS A 125 3.83 -1.46 18.92
CA CYS A 125 2.41 -1.81 18.84
C CYS A 125 2.09 -2.74 17.66
N LEU A 126 3.00 -2.83 16.68
CA LEU A 126 2.82 -3.68 15.49
C LEU A 126 3.08 -5.16 15.77
N ALA A 127 3.80 -5.48 16.84
CA ALA A 127 4.17 -6.85 17.19
C ALA A 127 3.04 -7.61 17.90
N SER A 128 2.01 -6.93 18.36
CA SER A 128 0.90 -7.55 19.12
C SER A 128 -0.23 -8.14 18.23
#